data_325d4cc94072251d76b2918cc8263a55
#
_entry.id   325d4cc94072251d76b2918cc8263a55
#
_cell.length_a   1.000
_cell.length_b   1.000
_cell.length_c   1.000
_cell.angle_alpha   90.00
_cell.angle_beta   90.00
_cell.angle_gamma   90.00
#
_symmetry.space_group_name_H-M   'P 1'
#
loop_
_entity.id
_entity.type
_entity.pdbx_description
1 polymer ?
#
loop_
_entity_poly.entity_id
_entity_poly.type
_entity_poly.pdbx_seq_one_letter_code
_entity_poly.pdbx_strand_id
1 'polypeptide(L)'
;LTAVCNRSRTSSEAVARDFDIAKVCDDWQQIVEDPVIDAVMIGTWPYMHAPVTLAALEAGKHVLCEARMAMNAREAHAMLAASRARPRLVAQVVPSPFSLGVDRTIQRLLAEGWLGRLLAIDIRDNGGFIDTEAPVSWRQEIRYSGVNTMMLGIWYEALMRWVGTADRVVAMGQVFANPLRSDDTGQLAAVQVPDHLDVIARMACGAQAHFRSSRVTGWSAPSHAVLYGSEGTLRFEGGRLTGARRGAKRLEAITVPDEEAGAWRVEEEFVDAIRGRAPVRLTTFEDGVRYMEFTEAVIRSLKTGRAIHLPLDG
;
A
#
# COMPACT_ATOMS: atom_id res chain seq x y z
N LEU A 1 1.59 0.74 -25.09
CA LEU A 1 0.82 -0.41 -24.59
C LEU A 1 0.42 -1.29 -25.76
N THR A 2 0.57 -2.62 -25.62
CA THR A 2 0.40 -3.56 -26.73
C THR A 2 -0.91 -4.33 -26.65
N ALA A 3 -1.29 -4.74 -25.44
CA ALA A 3 -2.48 -5.54 -25.19
C ALA A 3 -3.15 -5.15 -23.88
N VAL A 4 -4.45 -5.41 -23.78
CA VAL A 4 -5.26 -5.22 -22.56
C VAL A 4 -6.21 -6.39 -22.35
N CYS A 5 -6.35 -6.78 -21.08
CA CYS A 5 -7.34 -7.74 -20.61
C CYS A 5 -7.92 -7.25 -19.30
N ASN A 6 -9.22 -7.03 -19.25
CA ASN A 6 -9.98 -6.71 -18.05
C ASN A 6 -10.96 -7.84 -17.73
N ARG A 7 -11.70 -7.68 -16.63
CA ARG A 7 -12.71 -8.65 -16.15
C ARG A 7 -13.86 -8.91 -17.14
N SER A 8 -14.11 -7.98 -18.05
CA SER A 8 -15.09 -8.14 -19.12
C SER A 8 -14.57 -7.61 -20.46
N ARG A 9 -15.01 -8.21 -21.54
CA ARG A 9 -14.67 -7.78 -22.90
C ARG A 9 -15.02 -6.30 -23.12
N THR A 10 -16.21 -5.89 -22.71
CA THR A 10 -16.66 -4.49 -22.81
C THR A 10 -15.71 -3.51 -22.11
N SER A 11 -15.25 -3.84 -20.90
CA SER A 11 -14.27 -3.01 -20.19
C SER A 11 -12.91 -2.98 -20.89
N SER A 12 -12.45 -4.12 -21.41
CA SER A 12 -11.20 -4.17 -22.18
C SER A 12 -11.27 -3.32 -23.45
N GLU A 13 -12.37 -3.38 -24.18
CA GLU A 13 -12.59 -2.60 -25.40
C GLU A 13 -12.69 -1.09 -25.12
N ALA A 14 -13.28 -0.69 -23.99
CA ALA A 14 -13.30 0.71 -23.56
C ALA A 14 -11.89 1.24 -23.31
N VAL A 15 -11.10 0.53 -22.53
CA VAL A 15 -9.70 0.90 -22.24
C VAL A 15 -8.87 0.88 -23.53
N ALA A 16 -9.06 -0.10 -24.41
CA ALA A 16 -8.34 -0.17 -25.69
C ALA A 16 -8.58 1.07 -26.56
N ARG A 17 -9.82 1.57 -26.61
CA ARG A 17 -10.16 2.80 -27.33
C ARG A 17 -9.54 4.04 -26.69
N ASP A 18 -9.64 4.15 -25.36
CA ASP A 18 -9.18 5.34 -24.61
C ASP A 18 -7.66 5.51 -24.67
N PHE A 19 -6.92 4.41 -24.78
CA PHE A 19 -5.45 4.39 -24.77
C PHE A 19 -4.81 3.90 -26.07
N ASP A 20 -5.58 3.76 -27.15
CA ASP A 20 -5.13 3.30 -28.47
C ASP A 20 -4.34 1.96 -28.41
N ILE A 21 -4.92 0.96 -27.70
CA ILE A 21 -4.32 -0.36 -27.54
C ILE A 21 -4.86 -1.29 -28.64
N ALA A 22 -3.96 -1.80 -29.46
CA ALA A 22 -4.33 -2.58 -30.65
C ALA A 22 -4.94 -3.95 -30.35
N LYS A 23 -4.51 -4.61 -29.25
CA LYS A 23 -4.92 -5.97 -28.92
C LYS A 23 -5.79 -6.03 -27.67
N VAL A 24 -7.00 -6.57 -27.84
CA VAL A 24 -7.92 -6.88 -26.71
C VAL A 24 -7.91 -8.39 -26.50
N CYS A 25 -7.54 -8.82 -25.29
CA CYS A 25 -7.52 -10.24 -24.91
C CYS A 25 -8.74 -10.57 -24.03
N ASP A 26 -9.26 -11.79 -24.18
CA ASP A 26 -10.36 -12.31 -23.36
C ASP A 26 -9.87 -12.95 -22.07
N ASP A 27 -8.59 -13.36 -22.05
CA ASP A 27 -7.93 -14.00 -20.93
C ASP A 27 -6.55 -13.38 -20.72
N TRP A 28 -6.15 -13.17 -19.48
CA TRP A 28 -4.84 -12.61 -19.11
C TRP A 28 -3.68 -13.54 -19.49
N GLN A 29 -3.90 -14.86 -19.58
CA GLN A 29 -2.91 -15.82 -20.04
C GLN A 29 -2.42 -15.49 -21.45
N GLN A 30 -3.31 -15.00 -22.33
CA GLN A 30 -2.93 -14.59 -23.68
C GLN A 30 -1.92 -13.43 -23.70
N ILE A 31 -1.92 -12.57 -22.65
CA ILE A 31 -0.92 -11.52 -22.49
C ILE A 31 0.40 -12.12 -22.01
N VAL A 32 0.35 -13.01 -21.04
CA VAL A 32 1.54 -13.62 -20.44
C VAL A 32 2.28 -14.52 -21.44
N GLU A 33 1.54 -15.26 -22.28
CA GLU A 33 2.08 -16.19 -23.26
C GLU A 33 2.54 -15.51 -24.56
N ASP A 34 2.16 -14.26 -24.78
CA ASP A 34 2.52 -13.53 -26.01
C ASP A 34 4.02 -13.22 -26.06
N PRO A 35 4.77 -13.74 -27.06
CA PRO A 35 6.23 -13.54 -27.12
C PRO A 35 6.66 -12.10 -27.45
N VAL A 36 5.76 -11.24 -27.93
CA VAL A 36 6.07 -9.84 -28.24
C VAL A 36 5.88 -8.90 -27.03
N ILE A 37 5.36 -9.43 -25.93
CA ILE A 37 5.18 -8.67 -24.69
C ILE A 37 6.37 -8.90 -23.77
N ASP A 38 7.07 -7.85 -23.37
CA ASP A 38 8.23 -7.91 -22.48
C ASP A 38 7.85 -7.72 -20.99
N ALA A 39 6.77 -6.99 -20.72
CA ALA A 39 6.37 -6.60 -19.36
C ALA A 39 4.85 -6.66 -19.18
N VAL A 40 4.42 -7.01 -17.98
CA VAL A 40 3.01 -7.06 -17.57
C VAL A 40 2.76 -6.07 -16.44
N MET A 41 1.81 -5.15 -16.65
CA MET A 41 1.28 -4.27 -15.61
C MET A 41 -0.01 -4.88 -15.07
N ILE A 42 -0.05 -5.17 -13.77
CA ILE A 42 -1.15 -5.88 -13.10
C ILE A 42 -1.96 -4.87 -12.29
N GLY A 43 -3.08 -4.40 -12.85
CA GLY A 43 -4.01 -3.46 -12.21
C GLY A 43 -5.30 -4.12 -11.72
N THR A 44 -5.29 -5.41 -11.47
CA THR A 44 -6.44 -6.19 -11.00
C THR A 44 -6.72 -5.98 -9.50
N TRP A 45 -7.72 -6.69 -8.97
CA TRP A 45 -7.88 -6.81 -7.53
C TRP A 45 -6.86 -7.80 -6.95
N PRO A 46 -6.51 -7.70 -5.65
CA PRO A 46 -5.41 -8.47 -5.04
C PRO A 46 -5.45 -9.98 -5.27
N TYR A 47 -6.63 -10.60 -5.40
CA TYR A 47 -6.75 -12.04 -5.62
C TYR A 47 -6.09 -12.53 -6.93
N MET A 48 -5.87 -11.64 -7.89
CA MET A 48 -5.18 -11.94 -9.15
C MET A 48 -3.70 -11.56 -9.14
N HIS A 49 -3.24 -10.78 -8.16
CA HIS A 49 -1.86 -10.27 -8.16
C HIS A 49 -0.83 -11.40 -8.16
N ALA A 50 -0.93 -12.34 -7.22
CA ALA A 50 0.00 -13.46 -7.15
C ALA A 50 -0.10 -14.41 -8.36
N PRO A 51 -1.27 -14.90 -8.79
CA PRO A 51 -1.38 -15.77 -9.96
C PRO A 51 -0.76 -15.16 -11.22
N VAL A 52 -1.09 -13.90 -11.54
CA VAL A 52 -0.59 -13.25 -12.75
C VAL A 52 0.91 -12.95 -12.65
N THR A 53 1.38 -12.47 -11.48
CA THR A 53 2.81 -12.22 -11.24
C THR A 53 3.65 -13.48 -11.42
N LEU A 54 3.24 -14.59 -10.81
CA LEU A 54 3.99 -15.84 -10.88
C LEU A 54 4.07 -16.35 -12.31
N ALA A 55 2.96 -16.35 -13.03
CA ALA A 55 2.91 -16.76 -14.43
C ALA A 55 3.75 -15.82 -15.34
N ALA A 56 3.67 -14.50 -15.14
CA ALA A 56 4.45 -13.55 -15.92
C ALA A 56 5.96 -13.71 -15.69
N LEU A 57 6.40 -13.85 -14.45
CA LEU A 57 7.80 -14.13 -14.13
C LEU A 57 8.26 -15.47 -14.71
N GLU A 58 7.42 -16.51 -14.67
CA GLU A 58 7.72 -17.82 -15.27
C GLU A 58 7.89 -17.72 -16.79
N ALA A 59 7.04 -16.93 -17.44
CA ALA A 59 7.12 -16.65 -18.87
C ALA A 59 8.25 -15.67 -19.27
N GLY A 60 9.09 -15.24 -18.32
CA GLY A 60 10.21 -14.34 -18.57
C GLY A 60 9.83 -12.87 -18.77
N LYS A 61 8.68 -12.43 -18.23
CA LYS A 61 8.19 -11.05 -18.33
C LYS A 61 8.57 -10.26 -17.10
N HIS A 62 8.87 -8.95 -17.28
CA HIS A 62 8.95 -7.99 -16.19
C HIS A 62 7.56 -7.73 -15.61
N VAL A 63 7.48 -7.38 -14.33
CA VAL A 63 6.18 -7.20 -13.64
C VAL A 63 6.15 -5.89 -12.86
N LEU A 64 5.11 -5.09 -13.13
CA LEU A 64 4.67 -4.00 -12.26
C LEU A 64 3.30 -4.39 -11.69
N CYS A 65 3.23 -4.59 -10.36
CA CYS A 65 2.02 -5.03 -9.68
C CYS A 65 1.43 -3.89 -8.84
N GLU A 66 0.13 -3.66 -8.96
CA GLU A 66 -0.59 -2.69 -8.15
C GLU A 66 -0.52 -3.00 -6.64
N ALA A 67 -0.66 -1.95 -5.86
CA ALA A 67 -0.76 -2.06 -4.41
C ALA A 67 -2.21 -2.43 -4.00
N ARG A 68 -2.38 -3.30 -3.08
CA ARG A 68 -1.40 -4.00 -2.21
C ARG A 68 -0.97 -5.28 -2.89
N MET A 69 0.29 -5.64 -2.66
CA MET A 69 1.00 -6.66 -3.40
C MET A 69 0.26 -7.99 -3.57
N ALA A 70 -0.46 -8.47 -2.55
CA ALA A 70 -1.05 -9.80 -2.53
C ALA A 70 -2.26 -9.88 -1.59
N MET A 71 -2.89 -11.06 -1.53
CA MET A 71 -3.98 -11.38 -0.59
C MET A 71 -3.50 -11.56 0.85
N ASN A 72 -2.27 -12.02 1.04
CA ASN A 72 -1.68 -12.39 2.33
C ASN A 72 -0.15 -12.46 2.23
N ALA A 73 0.53 -12.62 3.37
CA ALA A 73 1.99 -12.70 3.44
C ALA A 73 2.55 -13.91 2.67
N ARG A 74 1.89 -15.08 2.70
CA ARG A 74 2.34 -16.28 2.00
C ARG A 74 2.42 -16.06 0.49
N GLU A 75 1.41 -15.41 -0.10
CA GLU A 75 1.44 -15.06 -1.53
C GLU A 75 2.54 -14.04 -1.83
N ALA A 76 2.70 -13.01 -0.98
CA ALA A 76 3.77 -12.04 -1.14
C ALA A 76 5.17 -12.69 -1.10
N HIS A 77 5.40 -13.62 -0.17
CA HIS A 77 6.64 -14.41 -0.13
C HIS A 77 6.85 -15.27 -1.38
N ALA A 78 5.79 -15.89 -1.90
CA ALA A 78 5.87 -16.67 -3.15
C ALA A 78 6.26 -15.78 -4.35
N MET A 79 5.65 -14.59 -4.45
CA MET A 79 5.99 -13.61 -5.49
C MET A 79 7.45 -13.15 -5.37
N LEU A 80 7.92 -12.85 -4.15
CA LEU A 80 9.32 -12.47 -3.88
C LEU A 80 10.28 -13.60 -4.25
N ALA A 81 9.98 -14.84 -3.87
CA ALA A 81 10.81 -15.99 -4.19
C ALA A 81 10.92 -16.20 -5.71
N ALA A 82 9.81 -16.06 -6.45
CA ALA A 82 9.79 -16.15 -7.91
C ALA A 82 10.62 -15.05 -8.58
N SER A 83 10.56 -13.82 -8.06
CA SER A 83 11.37 -12.69 -8.52
C SER A 83 12.87 -12.95 -8.29
N ARG A 84 13.25 -13.40 -7.09
CA ARG A 84 14.65 -13.74 -6.76
C ARG A 84 15.22 -14.87 -7.59
N ALA A 85 14.39 -15.84 -7.98
CA ALA A 85 14.79 -16.91 -8.89
C ALA A 85 15.05 -16.40 -10.32
N ARG A 86 14.64 -15.19 -10.65
CA ARG A 86 14.78 -14.57 -11.98
C ARG A 86 15.40 -13.16 -11.88
N PRO A 87 16.65 -13.02 -11.42
CA PRO A 87 17.25 -11.72 -11.03
C PRO A 87 17.46 -10.75 -12.22
N ARG A 88 17.28 -11.21 -13.46
CA ARG A 88 17.32 -10.36 -14.66
C ARG A 88 15.97 -9.70 -14.97
N LEU A 89 14.89 -10.15 -14.34
CA LEU A 89 13.57 -9.57 -14.51
C LEU A 89 13.35 -8.50 -13.44
N VAL A 90 12.77 -7.39 -13.86
CA VAL A 90 12.33 -6.34 -12.95
C VAL A 90 10.97 -6.74 -12.39
N ALA A 91 10.85 -6.72 -11.06
CA ALA A 91 9.60 -6.90 -10.35
C ALA A 91 9.44 -5.74 -9.35
N GLN A 92 8.37 -4.98 -9.52
CA GLN A 92 8.08 -3.77 -8.75
C GLN A 92 6.62 -3.76 -8.30
N VAL A 93 6.37 -3.24 -7.10
CA VAL A 93 5.03 -2.91 -6.61
C VAL A 93 4.81 -1.40 -6.76
N VAL A 94 3.61 -1.01 -7.13
CA VAL A 94 3.21 0.39 -7.16
C VAL A 94 3.29 0.97 -5.74
N PRO A 95 4.04 2.07 -5.51
CA PRO A 95 4.24 2.65 -4.19
C PRO A 95 3.01 3.37 -3.67
N SER A 96 2.95 3.57 -2.35
CA SER A 96 2.00 4.51 -1.73
C SER A 96 2.20 5.92 -2.29
N PRO A 97 1.15 6.57 -2.84
CA PRO A 97 1.27 7.89 -3.44
C PRO A 97 1.25 9.03 -2.41
N PHE A 98 0.89 8.74 -1.14
CA PHE A 98 0.45 9.78 -0.20
C PHE A 98 1.49 10.83 0.11
N SER A 99 2.75 10.43 0.23
CA SER A 99 3.81 11.28 0.77
C SER A 99 5.00 11.50 -0.16
N LEU A 100 4.91 11.04 -1.40
CA LEU A 100 6.02 11.12 -2.37
C LEU A 100 6.66 12.51 -2.43
N GLY A 101 5.83 13.56 -2.42
CA GLY A 101 6.28 14.94 -2.47
C GLY A 101 7.08 15.42 -1.25
N VAL A 102 7.04 14.69 -0.12
CA VAL A 102 7.66 15.12 1.15
C VAL A 102 8.60 14.07 1.74
N ASP A 103 8.65 12.86 1.19
CA ASP A 103 9.40 11.74 1.76
C ASP A 103 10.87 12.08 1.99
N ARG A 104 11.55 12.66 1.01
CA ARG A 104 12.98 13.02 1.10
C ARG A 104 13.23 14.07 2.18
N THR A 105 12.36 15.08 2.28
CA THR A 105 12.45 16.11 3.33
C THR A 105 12.26 15.50 4.71
N ILE A 106 11.29 14.60 4.89
CA ILE A 106 11.09 13.90 6.17
C ILE A 106 12.33 13.07 6.51
N GLN A 107 12.84 12.29 5.56
CA GLN A 107 14.04 11.46 5.75
C GLN A 107 15.27 12.31 6.12
N ARG A 108 15.49 13.43 5.44
CA ARG A 108 16.58 14.35 5.75
C ARG A 108 16.44 14.92 7.15
N LEU A 109 15.27 15.44 7.52
CA LEU A 109 15.03 16.00 8.85
C LEU A 109 15.23 14.98 9.97
N LEU A 110 14.83 13.72 9.74
CA LEU A 110 15.10 12.62 10.67
C LEU A 110 16.60 12.33 10.79
N ALA A 111 17.31 12.24 9.66
CA ALA A 111 18.75 11.98 9.63
C ALA A 111 19.59 13.10 10.27
N GLU A 112 19.17 14.36 10.11
CA GLU A 112 19.78 15.54 10.75
C GLU A 112 19.47 15.65 12.25
N GLY A 113 18.62 14.75 12.79
CA GLY A 113 18.22 14.80 14.19
C GLY A 113 17.31 15.98 14.54
N TRP A 114 16.59 16.56 13.56
CA TRP A 114 15.69 17.70 13.76
C TRP A 114 14.59 17.41 14.79
N LEU A 115 14.09 16.17 14.84
CA LEU A 115 13.14 15.71 15.84
C LEU A 115 13.79 15.30 17.18
N GLY A 116 15.12 15.16 17.24
CA GLY A 116 15.78 14.45 18.31
C GLY A 116 15.48 12.94 18.23
N ARG A 117 15.34 12.27 19.37
CA ARG A 117 14.91 10.87 19.39
C ARG A 117 13.43 10.75 19.04
N LEU A 118 13.07 9.98 18.05
CA LEU A 118 11.67 9.69 17.72
C LEU A 118 11.04 8.86 18.85
N LEU A 119 9.89 9.31 19.36
CA LEU A 119 9.23 8.73 20.53
C LEU A 119 7.91 8.07 20.17
N ALA A 120 7.06 8.81 19.44
CA ALA A 120 5.74 8.33 19.07
C ALA A 120 5.36 8.75 17.64
N ILE A 121 4.48 7.98 17.04
CA ILE A 121 3.95 8.23 15.70
C ILE A 121 2.44 8.04 15.76
N ASP A 122 1.69 8.95 15.14
CA ASP A 122 0.24 8.89 15.05
C ASP A 122 -0.18 8.95 13.58
N ILE A 123 -0.80 7.89 13.09
CA ILE A 123 -1.35 7.79 11.73
C ILE A 123 -2.86 7.74 11.84
N ARG A 124 -3.53 8.67 11.17
CA ARG A 124 -4.99 8.75 11.10
C ARG A 124 -5.44 8.66 9.65
N ASP A 125 -6.10 7.55 9.31
CA ASP A 125 -6.83 7.36 8.06
C ASP A 125 -8.32 7.48 8.39
N ASN A 126 -8.84 8.69 8.22
CA ASN A 126 -10.21 9.04 8.60
C ASN A 126 -11.13 9.00 7.38
N GLY A 127 -12.23 8.29 7.52
CA GLY A 127 -13.37 8.36 6.59
C GLY A 127 -14.48 9.23 7.17
N GLY A 128 -15.56 9.38 6.42
CA GLY A 128 -16.74 10.12 6.82
C GLY A 128 -17.69 9.33 7.72
N PHE A 129 -18.99 9.59 7.56
CA PHE A 129 -20.03 8.75 8.12
C PHE A 129 -20.09 7.42 7.37
N ILE A 130 -20.43 6.37 8.10
CA ILE A 130 -20.72 5.08 7.48
C ILE A 130 -21.95 5.22 6.59
N ASP A 131 -21.85 4.71 5.37
CA ASP A 131 -22.98 4.56 4.46
C ASP A 131 -23.48 3.12 4.57
N THR A 132 -24.67 2.96 5.18
CA THR A 132 -25.30 1.67 5.36
C THR A 132 -26.14 1.21 4.15
N GLU A 133 -26.30 2.08 3.15
CA GLU A 133 -27.03 1.81 1.91
C GLU A 133 -26.09 1.49 0.74
N ALA A 134 -24.81 1.91 0.84
CA ALA A 134 -23.82 1.64 -0.20
C ALA A 134 -23.58 0.13 -0.34
N PRO A 135 -23.43 -0.37 -1.56
CA PRO A 135 -23.07 -1.78 -1.77
C PRO A 135 -21.66 -2.08 -1.24
N VAL A 136 -21.45 -3.34 -0.85
CA VAL A 136 -20.12 -3.83 -0.43
C VAL A 136 -19.18 -3.79 -1.62
N SER A 137 -18.14 -2.99 -1.51
CA SER A 137 -17.07 -2.96 -2.50
C SER A 137 -16.16 -4.20 -2.38
N TRP A 138 -15.46 -4.55 -3.44
CA TRP A 138 -14.48 -5.63 -3.42
C TRP A 138 -13.44 -5.51 -2.28
N ARG A 139 -13.15 -4.29 -1.83
CA ARG A 139 -12.21 -4.02 -0.72
C ARG A 139 -12.70 -4.54 0.64
N GLN A 140 -13.99 -4.72 0.78
CA GLN A 140 -14.66 -5.22 1.99
C GLN A 140 -14.93 -6.73 1.92
N GLU A 141 -14.67 -7.36 0.75
CA GLU A 141 -14.86 -8.80 0.54
C GLU A 141 -13.49 -9.51 0.61
N ILE A 142 -13.29 -10.33 1.63
CA ILE A 142 -12.03 -11.07 1.85
C ILE A 142 -11.63 -11.93 0.64
N ARG A 143 -12.61 -12.47 -0.10
CA ARG A 143 -12.33 -13.27 -1.32
C ARG A 143 -11.58 -12.50 -2.40
N TYR A 144 -11.65 -11.16 -2.40
CA TYR A 144 -10.97 -10.31 -3.37
C TYR A 144 -9.81 -9.52 -2.78
N SER A 145 -9.95 -9.08 -1.52
CA SER A 145 -8.98 -8.23 -0.85
C SER A 145 -8.00 -8.98 0.06
N GLY A 146 -8.32 -10.22 0.47
CA GLY A 146 -7.52 -10.95 1.45
C GLY A 146 -7.48 -10.28 2.81
N VAL A 147 -6.29 -10.20 3.40
CA VAL A 147 -6.05 -9.54 4.69
C VAL A 147 -6.00 -8.02 4.60
N ASN A 148 -6.08 -7.45 3.40
CA ASN A 148 -5.97 -6.02 3.20
C ASN A 148 -7.16 -5.28 3.81
N THR A 149 -6.87 -4.33 4.69
CA THR A 149 -7.87 -3.58 5.45
C THR A 149 -7.73 -2.10 5.20
N MET A 150 -8.75 -1.49 4.63
CA MET A 150 -8.81 -0.05 4.33
C MET A 150 -7.50 0.46 3.69
N MET A 151 -6.89 1.51 4.21
CA MET A 151 -5.63 2.07 3.72
C MET A 151 -4.42 1.72 4.61
N LEU A 152 -4.58 0.75 5.54
CA LEU A 152 -3.55 0.40 6.53
C LEU A 152 -2.20 0.10 5.89
N GLY A 153 -2.14 -0.82 4.92
CA GLY A 153 -0.89 -1.21 4.25
C GLY A 153 -0.26 -0.07 3.45
N ILE A 154 -1.08 0.82 2.88
CA ILE A 154 -0.60 2.00 2.13
C ILE A 154 0.04 3.02 3.08
N TRP A 155 -0.59 3.31 4.23
CA TRP A 155 0.00 4.18 5.24
C TRP A 155 1.25 3.57 5.89
N TYR A 156 1.23 2.24 6.11
CA TYR A 156 2.41 1.58 6.68
C TYR A 156 3.59 1.58 5.70
N GLU A 157 3.35 1.38 4.40
CA GLU A 157 4.39 1.46 3.38
C GLU A 157 5.01 2.87 3.33
N ALA A 158 4.21 3.94 3.36
CA ALA A 158 4.71 5.31 3.47
C ALA A 158 5.56 5.51 4.74
N LEU A 159 5.08 5.01 5.90
CA LEU A 159 5.82 5.10 7.16
C LEU A 159 7.14 4.32 7.13
N MET A 160 7.17 3.14 6.51
CA MET A 160 8.41 2.37 6.37
C MET A 160 9.51 3.14 5.63
N ARG A 161 9.14 3.97 4.64
CA ARG A 161 10.11 4.82 3.94
C ARG A 161 10.77 5.84 4.86
N TRP A 162 10.07 6.28 5.92
CA TRP A 162 10.59 7.29 6.85
C TRP A 162 11.38 6.70 8.01
N VAL A 163 10.85 5.63 8.65
CA VAL A 163 11.34 5.17 9.95
C VAL A 163 11.61 3.66 10.04
N GLY A 164 11.46 2.95 8.93
CA GLY A 164 11.65 1.49 8.89
C GLY A 164 10.43 0.70 9.38
N THR A 165 10.66 -0.57 9.71
CA THR A 165 9.61 -1.56 9.99
C THR A 165 9.19 -1.59 11.46
N ALA A 166 8.01 -2.15 11.72
CA ALA A 166 7.58 -2.57 13.05
C ALA A 166 8.15 -3.96 13.39
N ASP A 167 8.34 -4.24 14.68
CA ASP A 167 8.74 -5.55 15.19
C ASP A 167 7.64 -6.23 16.04
N ARG A 168 6.58 -5.50 16.41
CA ARG A 168 5.45 -6.04 17.16
C ARG A 168 4.20 -5.18 17.00
N VAL A 169 3.04 -5.82 16.88
CA VAL A 169 1.74 -5.15 16.78
C VAL A 169 0.70 -5.74 17.73
N VAL A 170 -0.23 -4.88 18.18
CA VAL A 170 -1.49 -5.25 18.84
C VAL A 170 -2.61 -4.47 18.14
N ALA A 171 -3.72 -5.12 17.88
CA ALA A 171 -4.83 -4.50 17.16
C ALA A 171 -6.20 -4.82 17.78
N MET A 172 -7.12 -3.85 17.66
CA MET A 172 -8.54 -3.99 17.91
C MET A 172 -9.31 -3.35 16.76
N GLY A 173 -10.38 -3.99 16.34
CA GLY A 173 -11.21 -3.46 15.25
C GLY A 173 -12.60 -4.07 15.26
N GLN A 174 -13.52 -3.41 14.55
CA GLN A 174 -14.91 -3.81 14.49
C GLN A 174 -15.50 -3.53 13.11
N VAL A 175 -16.48 -4.35 12.73
CA VAL A 175 -17.36 -4.13 11.60
C VAL A 175 -18.67 -3.55 12.13
N PHE A 176 -19.00 -2.34 11.69
CA PHE A 176 -20.25 -1.64 12.05
C PHE A 176 -21.31 -1.75 10.93
N ALA A 177 -20.85 -1.81 9.67
CA ALA A 177 -21.73 -1.98 8.52
C ALA A 177 -21.95 -3.45 8.21
N ASN A 178 -23.13 -4.01 8.57
CA ASN A 178 -23.41 -5.41 8.27
C ASN A 178 -24.93 -5.74 8.39
N PRO A 179 -25.54 -6.49 7.46
CA PRO A 179 -25.05 -6.92 6.15
C PRO A 179 -25.33 -5.89 5.06
N LEU A 180 -24.52 -5.87 3.99
CA LEU A 180 -24.71 -5.01 2.83
C LEU A 180 -24.85 -5.85 1.55
N ARG A 181 -25.38 -5.26 0.46
CA ARG A 181 -25.43 -5.92 -0.84
C ARG A 181 -24.05 -5.89 -1.49
N SER A 182 -23.59 -7.01 -2.02
CA SER A 182 -22.37 -7.10 -2.81
C SER A 182 -22.55 -6.36 -4.14
N ASP A 183 -21.61 -5.50 -4.48
CA ASP A 183 -21.56 -4.77 -5.76
C ASP A 183 -21.42 -5.72 -6.95
N ASP A 184 -20.73 -6.84 -6.74
CA ASP A 184 -20.46 -7.87 -7.75
C ASP A 184 -21.65 -8.79 -8.03
N THR A 185 -22.37 -9.22 -6.97
CA THR A 185 -23.42 -10.24 -7.09
C THR A 185 -24.84 -9.73 -6.85
N GLY A 186 -25.00 -8.53 -6.31
CA GLY A 186 -26.28 -7.96 -5.87
C GLY A 186 -26.90 -8.68 -4.66
N GLN A 187 -26.27 -9.75 -4.15
CA GLN A 187 -26.73 -10.52 -2.99
C GLN A 187 -26.25 -9.92 -1.68
N LEU A 188 -26.95 -10.23 -0.58
CA LEU A 188 -26.45 -9.85 0.75
C LEU A 188 -25.15 -10.58 1.07
N ALA A 189 -24.12 -9.82 1.41
CA ALA A 189 -22.82 -10.30 1.82
C ALA A 189 -22.47 -9.79 3.22
N ALA A 190 -21.85 -10.64 4.03
CA ALA A 190 -21.29 -10.23 5.30
C ALA A 190 -19.99 -9.45 5.05
N VAL A 191 -19.89 -8.23 5.57
CA VAL A 191 -18.61 -7.51 5.64
C VAL A 191 -17.75 -8.17 6.69
N GLN A 192 -16.56 -8.63 6.29
CA GLN A 192 -15.61 -9.32 7.18
C GLN A 192 -14.36 -8.48 7.44
N VAL A 193 -14.13 -7.46 6.64
CA VAL A 193 -13.04 -6.50 6.81
C VAL A 193 -13.50 -5.40 7.75
N PRO A 194 -12.78 -5.10 8.84
CA PRO A 194 -13.14 -4.03 9.76
C PRO A 194 -13.31 -2.69 9.04
N ASP A 195 -14.31 -1.92 9.43
CA ASP A 195 -14.51 -0.54 9.01
C ASP A 195 -14.05 0.48 10.07
N HIS A 196 -13.61 -0.02 11.23
CA HIS A 196 -12.88 0.71 12.25
C HIS A 196 -11.78 -0.18 12.85
N LEU A 197 -10.56 0.36 12.90
CA LEU A 197 -9.36 -0.39 13.31
C LEU A 197 -8.38 0.54 14.02
N ASP A 198 -7.97 0.14 15.23
CA ASP A 198 -6.85 0.71 15.98
C ASP A 198 -5.72 -0.30 16.08
N VAL A 199 -4.48 0.14 15.80
CA VAL A 199 -3.26 -0.67 15.89
C VAL A 199 -2.20 0.07 16.68
N ILE A 200 -1.64 -0.57 17.67
CA ILE A 200 -0.44 -0.12 18.37
C ILE A 200 0.73 -0.98 17.89
N ALA A 201 1.76 -0.33 17.37
CA ALA A 201 2.96 -1.00 16.87
C ALA A 201 4.22 -0.49 17.59
N ARG A 202 5.15 -1.38 17.88
CA ARG A 202 6.52 -1.00 18.24
C ARG A 202 7.34 -1.00 16.95
N MET A 203 7.96 0.14 16.65
CA MET A 203 8.85 0.28 15.50
C MET A 203 10.26 -0.18 15.86
N ALA A 204 10.99 -0.74 14.91
CA ALA A 204 12.38 -1.19 15.11
C ALA A 204 13.31 -0.04 15.55
N CYS A 205 13.01 1.21 15.19
CA CYS A 205 13.71 2.41 15.65
C CYS A 205 13.44 2.75 17.13
N GLY A 206 12.55 1.99 17.82
CA GLY A 206 12.21 2.19 19.23
C GLY A 206 11.00 3.09 19.49
N ALA A 207 10.43 3.73 18.47
CA ALA A 207 9.23 4.53 18.61
C ALA A 207 7.97 3.64 18.74
N GLN A 208 6.95 4.15 19.42
CA GLN A 208 5.60 3.55 19.40
C GLN A 208 4.75 4.24 18.34
N ALA A 209 4.17 3.47 17.43
CA ALA A 209 3.22 3.98 16.44
C ALA A 209 1.79 3.58 16.80
N HIS A 210 0.86 4.51 16.58
CA HIS A 210 -0.58 4.27 16.64
C HIS A 210 -1.18 4.55 15.27
N PHE A 211 -1.81 3.53 14.69
CA PHE A 211 -2.60 3.67 13.47
C PHE A 211 -4.08 3.58 13.85
N ARG A 212 -4.87 4.52 13.39
CA ARG A 212 -6.32 4.37 13.34
C ARG A 212 -6.77 4.53 11.90
N SER A 213 -7.42 3.49 11.37
CA SER A 213 -8.10 3.54 10.09
C SER A 213 -9.60 3.35 10.33
N SER A 214 -10.43 4.25 9.81
CA SER A 214 -11.84 4.29 10.16
C SER A 214 -12.71 4.85 9.04
N ARG A 215 -13.89 4.25 8.86
CA ARG A 215 -14.96 4.71 7.96
C ARG A 215 -16.21 5.14 8.73
N VAL A 216 -16.08 5.31 10.06
CA VAL A 216 -17.20 5.65 10.96
C VAL A 216 -16.93 6.93 11.76
N THR A 217 -15.95 7.73 11.34
CA THR A 217 -15.52 8.95 12.03
C THR A 217 -15.96 10.20 11.29
N GLY A 218 -17.29 10.40 11.20
CA GLY A 218 -17.85 11.63 10.64
C GLY A 218 -17.33 12.89 11.35
N TRP A 219 -17.12 13.97 10.60
CA TRP A 219 -16.57 15.25 11.08
C TRP A 219 -15.16 15.15 11.68
N SER A 220 -14.43 14.06 11.47
CA SER A 220 -13.02 13.96 11.88
C SER A 220 -12.14 14.90 11.05
N ALA A 221 -10.96 15.21 11.60
CA ALA A 221 -9.91 15.87 10.82
C ALA A 221 -9.51 15.06 9.60
N PRO A 222 -8.93 15.67 8.55
CA PRO A 222 -8.38 14.95 7.42
C PRO A 222 -7.36 13.88 7.82
N SER A 223 -7.16 12.90 6.97
CA SER A 223 -6.12 11.86 7.17
C SER A 223 -4.74 12.51 7.28
N HIS A 224 -3.94 12.07 8.26
CA HIS A 224 -2.65 12.68 8.54
C HIS A 224 -1.69 11.72 9.24
N ALA A 225 -0.41 12.07 9.22
CA ALA A 225 0.65 11.44 10.01
C ALA A 225 1.35 12.47 10.88
N VAL A 226 1.64 12.14 12.14
CA VAL A 226 2.42 12.97 13.05
C VAL A 226 3.56 12.16 13.64
N LEU A 227 4.77 12.73 13.60
CA LEU A 227 5.97 12.17 14.19
C LEU A 227 6.37 13.06 15.38
N TYR A 228 6.38 12.48 16.57
CA TYR A 228 6.72 13.15 17.82
C TYR A 228 8.12 12.75 18.27
N GLY A 229 9.04 13.69 18.28
CA GLY A 229 10.38 13.50 18.81
C GLY A 229 10.63 14.23 20.12
N SER A 230 11.79 14.00 20.72
CA SER A 230 12.20 14.67 21.95
C SER A 230 12.45 16.17 21.78
N GLU A 231 12.76 16.62 20.57
CA GLU A 231 13.13 18.01 20.25
C GLU A 231 12.18 18.69 19.25
N GLY A 232 11.28 17.94 18.64
CA GLY A 232 10.37 18.51 17.65
C GLY A 232 9.23 17.59 17.27
N THR A 233 8.30 18.13 16.49
CA THR A 233 7.14 17.43 15.92
C THR A 233 7.03 17.75 14.44
N LEU A 234 6.82 16.73 13.60
CA LEU A 234 6.47 16.87 12.20
C LEU A 234 5.04 16.39 11.99
N ARG A 235 4.25 17.09 11.17
CA ARG A 235 2.90 16.70 10.75
C ARG A 235 2.80 16.75 9.25
N PHE A 236 2.39 15.67 8.67
CA PHE A 236 2.02 15.53 7.26
C PHE A 236 0.50 15.45 7.13
N GLU A 237 -0.10 16.29 6.30
CA GLU A 237 -1.54 16.32 6.03
C GLU A 237 -1.81 16.94 4.66
N GLY A 238 -2.57 16.25 3.81
CA GLY A 238 -2.99 16.78 2.51
C GLY A 238 -1.84 17.22 1.60
N GLY A 239 -0.74 16.48 1.57
CA GLY A 239 0.46 16.81 0.79
C GLY A 239 1.36 17.89 1.42
N ARG A 240 0.99 18.43 2.58
CA ARG A 240 1.74 19.50 3.26
C ARG A 240 2.49 18.98 4.46
N LEU A 241 3.70 19.50 4.64
CA LEU A 241 4.51 19.25 5.84
C LEU A 241 4.55 20.49 6.73
N THR A 242 4.24 20.29 7.99
CA THR A 242 4.39 21.31 9.03
C THR A 242 5.21 20.76 10.18
N GLY A 243 5.85 21.63 10.95
CA GLY A 243 6.63 21.18 12.09
C GLY A 243 6.94 22.30 13.07
N ALA A 244 7.36 21.90 14.27
CA ALA A 244 7.81 22.81 15.30
C ALA A 244 8.89 22.15 16.15
N ARG A 245 9.91 22.93 16.54
CA ARG A 245 10.89 22.55 17.54
C ARG A 245 10.40 22.88 18.96
N ARG A 246 10.99 22.22 19.95
CA ARG A 246 10.74 22.51 21.36
C ARG A 246 10.86 24.03 21.63
N GLY A 247 9.89 24.60 22.31
CA GLY A 247 9.79 26.02 22.58
C GLY A 247 9.07 26.88 21.55
N ALA A 248 8.75 26.34 20.37
CA ALA A 248 7.90 27.01 19.39
C ALA A 248 6.45 27.11 19.91
N LYS A 249 5.71 28.11 19.42
CA LYS A 249 4.32 28.37 19.85
C LYS A 249 3.28 27.63 19.00
N ARG A 250 3.64 27.18 17.80
CA ARG A 250 2.75 26.52 16.85
C ARG A 250 3.55 25.72 15.83
N LEU A 251 2.87 24.82 15.11
CA LEU A 251 3.41 24.20 13.91
C LEU A 251 3.48 25.24 12.78
N GLU A 252 4.60 25.28 12.06
CA GLU A 252 4.80 26.15 10.92
C GLU A 252 5.07 25.30 9.67
N ALA A 253 4.78 25.86 8.49
CA ALA A 253 5.03 25.19 7.24
C ALA A 253 6.53 24.89 7.08
N ILE A 254 6.85 23.67 6.69
CA ILE A 254 8.21 23.27 6.31
C ILE A 254 8.29 23.33 4.79
N THR A 255 9.19 24.15 4.28
CA THR A 255 9.46 24.22 2.85
C THR A 255 10.11 22.91 2.39
N VAL A 256 9.55 22.31 1.35
CA VAL A 256 10.15 21.18 0.64
C VAL A 256 11.00 21.76 -0.48
N PRO A 257 12.34 21.56 -0.48
CA PRO A 257 13.18 21.99 -1.58
C PRO A 257 12.81 21.29 -2.88
N ASP A 258 12.92 21.97 -4.02
CA ASP A 258 12.54 21.42 -5.34
C ASP A 258 13.27 20.10 -5.64
N GLU A 259 14.54 19.99 -5.26
CA GLU A 259 15.34 18.78 -5.42
C GLU A 259 14.89 17.60 -4.53
N GLU A 260 14.12 17.86 -3.47
CA GLU A 260 13.54 16.85 -2.58
C GLU A 260 12.10 16.53 -2.95
N ALA A 261 11.44 17.38 -3.72
CA ALA A 261 10.06 17.17 -4.12
C ALA A 261 9.94 15.94 -5.03
N GLY A 262 9.36 14.88 -4.50
CA GLY A 262 9.05 13.68 -5.26
C GLY A 262 7.74 13.84 -6.05
N ALA A 263 7.60 13.04 -7.11
CA ALA A 263 6.40 12.98 -7.92
C ALA A 263 6.08 11.53 -8.29
N TRP A 264 4.90 11.32 -8.83
CA TRP A 264 4.54 10.03 -9.41
C TRP A 264 5.34 9.80 -10.70
N ARG A 265 6.20 8.77 -10.69
CA ARG A 265 7.05 8.38 -11.82
C ARG A 265 7.19 6.86 -11.92
N VAL A 266 6.20 6.14 -11.47
CA VAL A 266 6.28 4.69 -11.26
C VAL A 266 6.52 3.95 -12.57
N GLU A 267 5.74 4.26 -13.59
CA GLU A 267 5.82 3.64 -14.90
C GLU A 267 7.16 3.95 -15.60
N GLU A 268 7.62 5.18 -15.44
CA GLU A 268 8.91 5.65 -15.97
C GLU A 268 10.08 4.95 -15.26
N GLU A 269 10.04 4.88 -13.92
CA GLU A 269 11.05 4.19 -13.12
C GLU A 269 11.09 2.69 -13.41
N PHE A 270 9.94 2.06 -13.63
CA PHE A 270 9.85 0.66 -14.02
C PHE A 270 10.51 0.42 -15.39
N VAL A 271 10.22 1.25 -16.38
CA VAL A 271 10.85 1.16 -17.71
C VAL A 271 12.35 1.44 -17.64
N ASP A 272 12.78 2.40 -16.83
CA ASP A 272 14.20 2.70 -16.65
C ASP A 272 14.95 1.53 -15.97
N ALA A 273 14.30 0.84 -15.03
CA ALA A 273 14.86 -0.35 -14.42
C ALA A 273 14.99 -1.50 -15.44
N ILE A 274 13.99 -1.74 -16.29
CA ILE A 274 14.07 -2.73 -17.38
C ILE A 274 15.22 -2.42 -18.34
N ARG A 275 15.44 -1.15 -18.65
CA ARG A 275 16.51 -0.68 -19.54
C ARG A 275 17.89 -0.60 -18.86
N GLY A 276 17.99 -0.98 -17.59
CA GLY A 276 19.24 -0.93 -16.83
C GLY A 276 19.76 0.48 -16.53
N ARG A 277 18.92 1.52 -16.63
CA ARG A 277 19.30 2.92 -16.39
C ARG A 277 19.32 3.27 -14.90
N ALA A 278 18.42 2.68 -14.13
CA ALA A 278 18.32 2.87 -12.68
C ALA A 278 17.72 1.61 -12.04
N PRO A 279 18.06 1.27 -10.78
CA PRO A 279 17.35 0.22 -10.07
C PRO A 279 15.94 0.68 -9.66
N VAL A 280 15.06 -0.28 -9.34
CA VAL A 280 13.78 0.00 -8.67
C VAL A 280 14.07 0.71 -7.33
N ARG A 281 13.47 1.87 -7.12
CA ARG A 281 13.66 2.68 -5.91
C ARG A 281 12.47 2.57 -4.95
N LEU A 282 11.27 2.55 -5.49
CA LEU A 282 9.99 2.47 -4.79
C LEU A 282 9.06 1.56 -5.58
N THR A 283 8.41 0.63 -5.05
CA THR A 283 8.48 -0.21 -3.87
C THR A 283 8.97 -1.55 -4.36
N THR A 284 9.99 -2.09 -3.70
CA THR A 284 10.50 -3.42 -4.09
C THR A 284 9.53 -4.53 -3.64
N PHE A 285 9.69 -5.74 -4.16
CA PHE A 285 8.93 -6.90 -3.66
C PHE A 285 9.29 -7.22 -2.20
N GLU A 286 10.51 -6.91 -1.75
CA GLU A 286 10.91 -6.99 -0.36
C GLU A 286 10.09 -6.04 0.53
N ASP A 287 9.90 -4.81 0.08
CA ASP A 287 9.05 -3.84 0.80
C ASP A 287 7.59 -4.27 0.78
N GLY A 288 7.15 -4.85 -0.34
CA GLY A 288 5.83 -5.47 -0.49
C GLY A 288 5.58 -6.57 0.54
N VAL A 289 6.53 -7.48 0.72
CA VAL A 289 6.46 -8.54 1.73
C VAL A 289 6.35 -7.94 3.13
N ARG A 290 7.19 -6.94 3.48
CA ARG A 290 7.18 -6.32 4.82
C ARG A 290 5.83 -5.69 5.17
N TYR A 291 5.20 -4.98 4.24
CA TYR A 291 3.89 -4.39 4.55
C TYR A 291 2.76 -5.42 4.52
N MET A 292 2.88 -6.50 3.73
CA MET A 292 1.92 -7.60 3.78
C MET A 292 2.02 -8.40 5.07
N GLU A 293 3.22 -8.65 5.58
CA GLU A 293 3.43 -9.26 6.91
C GLU A 293 2.84 -8.39 8.02
N PHE A 294 3.07 -7.06 7.98
CA PHE A 294 2.46 -6.14 8.94
C PHE A 294 0.94 -6.21 8.90
N THR A 295 0.35 -6.13 7.72
CA THR A 295 -1.11 -6.18 7.55
C THR A 295 -1.68 -7.51 8.06
N GLU A 296 -1.02 -8.63 7.75
CA GLU A 296 -1.44 -9.94 8.25
C GLU A 296 -1.25 -10.09 9.77
N ALA A 297 -0.15 -9.57 10.33
CA ALA A 297 0.06 -9.55 11.78
C ALA A 297 -1.06 -8.78 12.51
N VAL A 298 -1.52 -7.66 11.95
CA VAL A 298 -2.67 -6.92 12.47
C VAL A 298 -3.93 -7.77 12.47
N ILE A 299 -4.22 -8.48 11.38
CA ILE A 299 -5.41 -9.36 11.31
C ILE A 299 -5.28 -10.56 12.25
N ARG A 300 -4.07 -11.14 12.39
CA ARG A 300 -3.81 -12.21 13.38
C ARG A 300 -4.03 -11.70 14.81
N SER A 301 -3.59 -10.46 15.11
CA SER A 301 -3.80 -9.83 16.42
C SER A 301 -5.29 -9.59 16.71
N LEU A 302 -6.05 -9.07 15.74
CA LEU A 302 -7.50 -8.91 15.85
C LEU A 302 -8.21 -10.23 16.20
N LYS A 303 -7.84 -11.32 15.52
CA LYS A 303 -8.46 -12.63 15.71
C LYS A 303 -8.11 -13.29 17.04
N THR A 304 -6.90 -13.05 17.53
CA THR A 304 -6.36 -13.75 18.71
C THR A 304 -6.40 -12.92 20.00
N GLY A 305 -6.57 -11.59 19.89
CA GLY A 305 -6.42 -10.67 21.02
C GLY A 305 -4.99 -10.58 21.58
N ARG A 306 -3.99 -11.05 20.82
CA ARG A 306 -2.59 -11.14 21.28
C ARG A 306 -1.68 -10.22 20.48
N ALA A 307 -0.54 -9.87 21.09
CA ALA A 307 0.55 -9.23 20.37
C ALA A 307 1.18 -10.23 19.37
N ILE A 308 1.44 -9.76 18.15
CA ILE A 308 2.11 -10.51 17.09
C ILE A 308 3.48 -9.90 16.82
N HIS A 309 4.50 -10.72 16.73
CA HIS A 309 5.86 -10.31 16.40
C HIS A 309 6.07 -10.32 14.88
N LEU A 310 7.01 -9.50 14.43
CA LEU A 310 7.44 -9.35 13.04
C LEU A 310 8.96 -9.52 12.95
N PRO A 311 9.49 -10.11 11.85
CA PRO A 311 8.73 -10.68 10.74
C PRO A 311 7.86 -11.86 11.18
N LEU A 312 6.85 -12.22 10.37
CA LEU A 312 6.03 -13.39 10.66
C LEU A 312 6.86 -14.67 10.50
N ASP A 313 6.70 -15.60 11.44
CA ASP A 313 7.19 -16.97 11.25
C ASP A 313 6.44 -17.56 10.03
N GLY A 314 7.18 -18.13 9.09
CA GLY A 314 6.72 -18.58 7.78
C GLY A 314 5.68 -19.69 7.83
#